data_08a2dea256fed0adc5518c3c9c6b5086
#
_entry.id   08a2dea256fed0adc5518c3c9c6b5086
#
_cell.length_a   1.000
_cell.length_b   1.000
_cell.length_c   1.000
_cell.angle_alpha   90.00
_cell.angle_beta   90.00
_cell.angle_gamma   90.00
#
_symmetry.space_group_name_H-M   'P 1'
#
loop_
_entity.id
_entity.type
_entity.pdbx_description
1 polymer ?
#
loop_
_entity_poly.entity_id
_entity_poly.type
_entity_poly.pdbx_seq_one_letter_code
_entity_poly.pdbx_strand_id
1 'polypeptide(L)'
;MEQLSIRLAHAGDVDTLARNHRAMALETEGKALDPETTIRGTRAVIEDPSKGFYLVAERGGETVGQLLVTFEWSDWRDGTFWWIQSVHVAEEARRTGVYRALHDHVVGKARAEKDVCGVRLYVDKENHRAQKTYAALGMRPAHYDVFEIDFVLG
;
A
#
# COMPACT_ATOMS: atom_id res chain seq x y z
N MET A 1 -2.89 -25.31 -2.64
CA MET A 1 -2.57 -24.00 -2.03
C MET A 1 -3.80 -23.45 -1.34
N GLU A 2 -3.64 -22.98 -0.13
CA GLU A 2 -4.76 -22.41 0.59
C GLU A 2 -5.24 -21.13 -0.05
N GLN A 3 -6.52 -20.84 0.12
CA GLN A 3 -7.17 -19.69 -0.48
C GLN A 3 -6.65 -18.38 0.12
N LEU A 4 -6.44 -17.41 -0.74
CA LEU A 4 -6.06 -16.05 -0.33
C LEU A 4 -7.31 -15.28 0.09
N SER A 5 -7.24 -14.60 1.23
CA SER A 5 -8.30 -13.69 1.68
C SER A 5 -7.74 -12.30 1.97
N ILE A 6 -8.55 -11.28 1.69
CA ILE A 6 -8.19 -9.88 1.91
C ILE A 6 -9.11 -9.31 2.97
N ARG A 7 -8.55 -8.61 3.95
CA ARG A 7 -9.33 -7.96 5.01
C ARG A 7 -8.71 -6.64 5.44
N LEU A 8 -9.48 -5.84 6.15
CA LEU A 8 -8.96 -4.65 6.82
C LEU A 8 -8.08 -5.09 7.99
N ALA A 9 -7.01 -4.33 8.22
CA ALA A 9 -6.17 -4.53 9.38
C ALA A 9 -6.88 -4.09 10.67
N HIS A 10 -6.50 -4.67 11.79
CA HIS A 10 -6.95 -4.30 13.12
C HIS A 10 -5.75 -4.09 14.06
N ALA A 11 -6.01 -3.70 15.29
CA ALA A 11 -4.95 -3.37 16.25
C ALA A 11 -3.93 -4.50 16.45
N GLY A 12 -4.36 -5.75 16.35
CA GLY A 12 -3.48 -6.91 16.48
C GLY A 12 -2.48 -7.08 15.34
N ASP A 13 -2.66 -6.35 14.24
CA ASP A 13 -1.76 -6.43 13.07
C ASP A 13 -0.59 -5.45 13.13
N VAL A 14 -0.60 -4.49 14.07
CA VAL A 14 0.38 -3.39 14.09
C VAL A 14 1.82 -3.89 14.04
N ASP A 15 2.18 -4.85 14.86
CA ASP A 15 3.57 -5.32 14.93
C ASP A 15 4.01 -5.99 13.64
N THR A 16 3.14 -6.79 13.03
CA THR A 16 3.43 -7.45 11.76
C THR A 16 3.57 -6.43 10.63
N LEU A 17 2.64 -5.49 10.55
CA LEU A 17 2.68 -4.43 9.53
C LEU A 17 3.95 -3.58 9.66
N ALA A 18 4.26 -3.14 10.88
CA ALA A 18 5.44 -2.31 11.13
C ALA A 18 6.75 -3.06 10.82
N ARG A 19 6.83 -4.32 11.19
CA ARG A 19 8.00 -5.16 10.86
C ARG A 19 8.18 -5.26 9.35
N ASN A 20 7.09 -5.46 8.61
CA ASN A 20 7.13 -5.56 7.16
C ASN A 20 7.51 -4.22 6.51
N HIS A 21 7.11 -3.10 7.07
CA HIS A 21 7.56 -1.77 6.60
C HIS A 21 9.08 -1.65 6.72
N ARG A 22 9.64 -2.06 7.85
CA ARG A 22 11.09 -1.98 8.07
C ARG A 22 11.83 -2.91 7.11
N ALA A 23 11.32 -4.12 6.91
CA ALA A 23 11.92 -5.07 5.98
C ALA A 23 11.92 -4.54 4.55
N MET A 24 10.80 -3.98 4.12
CA MET A 24 10.65 -3.42 2.78
C MET A 24 11.58 -2.23 2.55
N ALA A 25 11.65 -1.30 3.50
CA ALA A 25 12.51 -0.12 3.38
C ALA A 25 13.98 -0.52 3.26
N LEU A 26 14.40 -1.51 4.03
CA LEU A 26 15.77 -2.02 3.96
C LEU A 26 16.04 -2.70 2.62
N GLU A 27 15.12 -3.54 2.16
CA GLU A 27 15.26 -4.29 0.90
C GLU A 27 15.26 -3.39 -0.33
N THR A 28 14.33 -2.43 -0.39
CA THR A 28 14.12 -1.63 -1.61
C THR A 28 14.91 -0.33 -1.65
N GLU A 29 15.22 0.27 -0.49
CA GLU A 29 15.86 1.58 -0.44
C GLU A 29 17.12 1.62 0.43
N GLY A 30 17.47 0.49 1.06
CA GLY A 30 18.61 0.44 1.95
C GLY A 30 18.47 1.30 3.20
N LYS A 31 17.24 1.66 3.57
CA LYS A 31 16.95 2.52 4.72
C LYS A 31 16.56 1.69 5.93
N ALA A 32 17.24 1.97 7.07
CA ALA A 32 16.90 1.37 8.36
C ALA A 32 15.94 2.30 9.09
N LEU A 33 14.67 1.93 9.15
CA LEU A 33 13.65 2.73 9.83
C LEU A 33 13.70 2.50 11.33
N ASP A 34 13.42 3.58 12.09
CA ASP A 34 13.32 3.49 13.54
C ASP A 34 12.09 2.65 13.95
N PRO A 35 12.28 1.56 14.72
CA PRO A 35 11.16 0.69 15.09
C PRO A 35 10.02 1.38 15.82
N GLU A 36 10.33 2.24 16.78
CA GLU A 36 9.28 2.93 17.53
C GLU A 36 8.47 3.90 16.68
N THR A 37 9.15 4.67 15.82
CA THR A 37 8.48 5.58 14.88
C THR A 37 7.57 4.82 13.94
N THR A 38 8.06 3.70 13.40
CA THR A 38 7.29 2.87 12.45
C THR A 38 6.05 2.26 13.12
N ILE A 39 6.19 1.79 14.36
CA ILE A 39 5.07 1.24 15.13
C ILE A 39 4.03 2.32 15.41
N ARG A 40 4.46 3.51 15.87
CA ARG A 40 3.54 4.61 16.14
C ARG A 40 2.81 5.07 14.87
N GLY A 41 3.54 5.18 13.75
CA GLY A 41 2.95 5.58 12.47
C GLY A 41 1.92 4.57 11.96
N THR A 42 2.22 3.30 12.10
CA THR A 42 1.30 2.22 11.70
C THR A 42 0.04 2.23 12.57
N ARG A 43 0.21 2.32 13.89
CA ARG A 43 -0.91 2.36 14.84
C ARG A 43 -1.81 3.57 14.60
N ALA A 44 -1.21 4.71 14.28
CA ALA A 44 -1.97 5.94 14.03
C ALA A 44 -3.01 5.79 12.91
N VAL A 45 -2.66 5.06 11.85
CA VAL A 45 -3.60 4.80 10.74
C VAL A 45 -4.75 3.92 11.21
N ILE A 46 -4.44 2.89 11.99
CA ILE A 46 -5.48 1.97 12.48
C ILE A 46 -6.43 2.67 13.44
N GLU A 47 -5.90 3.57 14.26
CA GLU A 47 -6.71 4.31 15.25
C GLU A 47 -7.50 5.48 14.64
N ASP A 48 -7.07 5.98 13.47
CA ASP A 48 -7.69 7.15 12.84
C ASP A 48 -7.97 6.88 11.36
N PRO A 49 -9.21 6.45 11.03
CA PRO A 49 -9.60 6.16 9.63
C PRO A 49 -9.48 7.34 8.66
N SER A 50 -9.36 8.56 9.16
CA SER A 50 -9.16 9.74 8.29
C SER A 50 -7.77 9.77 7.65
N LYS A 51 -6.80 9.06 8.24
CA LYS A 51 -5.45 8.97 7.70
C LYS A 51 -5.34 7.99 6.54
N GLY A 52 -6.16 6.96 6.55
CA GLY A 52 -6.11 5.89 5.56
C GLY A 52 -6.56 4.57 6.16
N PHE A 53 -6.29 3.49 5.44
CA PHE A 53 -6.55 2.15 5.96
C PHE A 53 -5.54 1.15 5.40
N TYR A 54 -5.26 0.12 6.18
CA TYR A 54 -4.43 -1.01 5.75
C TYR A 54 -5.31 -2.17 5.31
N LEU A 55 -4.91 -2.80 4.21
CA LEU A 55 -5.41 -4.12 3.81
C LEU A 55 -4.35 -5.17 4.09
N VAL A 56 -4.80 -6.31 4.55
CA VAL A 56 -3.96 -7.47 4.83
C VAL A 56 -4.43 -8.63 3.96
N ALA A 57 -3.49 -9.28 3.31
CA ALA A 57 -3.74 -10.52 2.56
C ALA A 57 -3.26 -11.69 3.41
N GLU A 58 -4.14 -12.65 3.61
CA GLU A 58 -3.85 -13.85 4.40
C GLU A 58 -4.01 -15.12 3.59
N ARG A 59 -3.14 -16.08 3.89
CA ARG A 59 -3.21 -17.42 3.33
C ARG A 59 -2.84 -18.39 4.46
N GLY A 60 -3.75 -19.30 4.77
CA GLY A 60 -3.52 -20.23 5.87
C GLY A 60 -3.38 -19.57 7.23
N GLY A 61 -4.08 -18.46 7.45
CA GLY A 61 -4.01 -17.72 8.71
C GLY A 61 -2.78 -16.85 8.87
N GLU A 62 -1.86 -16.85 7.89
CA GLU A 62 -0.65 -16.04 7.93
C GLU A 62 -0.75 -14.84 6.99
N THR A 63 -0.23 -13.70 7.42
CA THR A 63 -0.13 -12.50 6.60
C THR A 63 0.93 -12.71 5.51
N VAL A 64 0.50 -12.68 4.25
CA VAL A 64 1.40 -12.85 3.11
C VAL A 64 1.55 -11.56 2.31
N GLY A 65 0.73 -10.56 2.56
CA GLY A 65 0.83 -9.27 1.90
C GLY A 65 0.07 -8.18 2.65
N GLN A 66 0.41 -6.95 2.33
CA GLN A 66 -0.20 -5.77 2.94
C GLN A 66 -0.04 -4.56 2.03
N LEU A 67 -0.93 -3.60 2.18
CA LEU A 67 -0.76 -2.27 1.60
C LEU A 67 -1.52 -1.24 2.43
N LEU A 68 -1.11 0.01 2.27
CA LEU A 68 -1.77 1.17 2.85
C LEU A 68 -2.48 1.93 1.75
N VAL A 69 -3.69 2.41 2.03
CA VAL A 69 -4.38 3.38 1.19
C VAL A 69 -4.47 4.68 1.97
N THR A 70 -4.05 5.79 1.35
CA THR A 70 -4.21 7.14 1.88
C THR A 70 -5.04 7.97 0.91
N PHE A 71 -5.38 9.21 1.28
CA PHE A 71 -6.38 10.00 0.56
C PHE A 71 -5.81 11.32 0.07
N GLU A 72 -6.20 11.71 -1.14
CA GLU A 72 -5.90 13.02 -1.69
C GLU A 72 -7.17 13.62 -2.28
N TRP A 73 -7.55 14.80 -1.81
CA TRP A 73 -8.69 15.51 -2.37
C TRP A 73 -8.34 16.11 -3.74
N SER A 74 -9.23 15.98 -4.70
CA SER A 74 -9.11 16.60 -6.02
C SER A 74 -10.25 17.57 -6.22
N ASP A 75 -9.94 18.85 -6.15
CA ASP A 75 -10.92 19.91 -6.40
C ASP A 75 -11.39 19.92 -7.86
N TRP A 76 -10.54 19.50 -8.80
CA TRP A 76 -10.92 19.40 -10.20
C TRP A 76 -11.97 18.32 -10.46
N ARG A 77 -12.03 17.32 -9.59
CA ARG A 77 -12.90 16.14 -9.75
C ARG A 77 -14.01 16.06 -8.72
N ASP A 78 -14.00 16.97 -7.76
CA ASP A 78 -14.91 16.92 -6.62
C ASP A 78 -14.93 15.53 -6.00
N GLY A 79 -13.76 15.00 -5.76
CA GLY A 79 -13.61 13.62 -5.27
C GLY A 79 -12.24 13.34 -4.68
N THR A 80 -12.11 12.17 -4.10
CA THR A 80 -10.90 11.73 -3.41
C THR A 80 -10.17 10.67 -4.23
N PHE A 81 -8.88 10.92 -4.49
CA PHE A 81 -7.99 9.85 -4.97
C PHE A 81 -7.58 8.96 -3.82
N TRP A 82 -7.57 7.67 -4.06
CA TRP A 82 -6.96 6.70 -3.15
C TRP A 82 -5.54 6.41 -3.62
N TRP A 83 -4.58 6.62 -2.73
CA TRP A 83 -3.16 6.34 -2.98
C TRP A 83 -2.79 5.01 -2.37
N ILE A 84 -2.28 4.09 -3.19
CA ILE A 84 -1.70 2.83 -2.73
C ILE A 84 -0.26 3.11 -2.32
N GLN A 85 0.08 2.75 -1.09
CA GLN A 85 1.41 2.96 -0.53
C GLN A 85 1.85 1.75 0.28
N SER A 86 3.15 1.70 0.60
CA SER A 86 3.71 0.72 1.54
C SER A 86 3.33 -0.71 1.21
N VAL A 87 3.37 -1.06 -0.06
CA VAL A 87 3.06 -2.42 -0.53
C VAL A 87 4.17 -3.37 -0.12
N HIS A 88 3.81 -4.46 0.53
CA HIS A 88 4.74 -5.53 0.85
C HIS A 88 4.08 -6.88 0.59
N VAL A 89 4.81 -7.77 -0.07
CA VAL A 89 4.43 -9.17 -0.24
C VAL A 89 5.56 -10.02 0.30
N ALA A 90 5.23 -10.97 1.16
CA ALA A 90 6.22 -11.88 1.73
C ALA A 90 7.00 -12.58 0.60
N GLU A 91 8.30 -12.72 0.76
CA GLU A 91 9.18 -13.22 -0.29
C GLU A 91 8.70 -14.54 -0.88
N GLU A 92 8.33 -15.49 -0.01
CA GLU A 92 7.84 -16.81 -0.43
C GLU A 92 6.48 -16.79 -1.11
N ALA A 93 5.73 -15.69 -0.99
CA ALA A 93 4.41 -15.52 -1.60
C ALA A 93 4.44 -14.68 -2.88
N ARG A 94 5.60 -14.16 -3.27
CA ARG A 94 5.73 -13.35 -4.48
C ARG A 94 5.45 -14.19 -5.72
N ARG A 95 4.88 -13.54 -6.74
CA ARG A 95 4.49 -14.16 -8.03
C ARG A 95 3.39 -15.22 -7.88
N THR A 96 2.61 -15.15 -6.81
CA THR A 96 1.47 -16.05 -6.60
C THR A 96 0.13 -15.33 -6.63
N GLY A 97 0.12 -14.07 -7.13
CA GLY A 97 -1.11 -13.30 -7.29
C GLY A 97 -1.54 -12.49 -6.08
N VAL A 98 -0.70 -12.37 -5.05
CA VAL A 98 -1.04 -11.63 -3.82
C VAL A 98 -1.27 -10.15 -4.11
N TYR A 99 -0.33 -9.50 -4.79
CA TYR A 99 -0.50 -8.08 -5.12
C TYR A 99 -1.70 -7.85 -6.01
N ARG A 100 -1.90 -8.70 -7.00
CA ARG A 100 -3.06 -8.57 -7.89
C ARG A 100 -4.37 -8.63 -7.11
N ALA A 101 -4.46 -9.55 -6.16
CA ALA A 101 -5.65 -9.66 -5.32
C ALA A 101 -5.87 -8.41 -4.47
N LEU A 102 -4.80 -7.88 -3.87
CA LEU A 102 -4.85 -6.62 -3.11
C LEU A 102 -5.28 -5.45 -4.02
N HIS A 103 -4.67 -5.34 -5.18
CA HIS A 103 -4.98 -4.30 -6.16
C HIS A 103 -6.44 -4.35 -6.60
N ASP A 104 -6.91 -5.51 -6.98
CA ASP A 104 -8.29 -5.70 -7.42
C ASP A 104 -9.29 -5.37 -6.32
N HIS A 105 -8.93 -5.70 -5.08
CA HIS A 105 -9.75 -5.36 -3.91
C HIS A 105 -9.84 -3.85 -3.74
N VAL A 106 -8.72 -3.14 -3.81
CA VAL A 106 -8.69 -1.66 -3.71
C VAL A 106 -9.51 -1.03 -4.82
N VAL A 107 -9.27 -1.42 -6.06
CA VAL A 107 -9.97 -0.82 -7.21
C VAL A 107 -11.47 -1.12 -7.15
N GLY A 108 -11.85 -2.34 -6.81
CA GLY A 108 -13.26 -2.71 -6.66
C GLY A 108 -13.95 -1.89 -5.57
N LYS A 109 -13.28 -1.75 -4.41
CA LYS A 109 -13.81 -0.97 -3.30
C LYS A 109 -13.89 0.53 -3.66
N ALA A 110 -12.87 1.05 -4.33
CA ALA A 110 -12.85 2.44 -4.78
C ALA A 110 -13.99 2.75 -5.75
N ARG A 111 -14.23 1.86 -6.71
CA ARG A 111 -15.33 2.03 -7.69
C ARG A 111 -16.70 1.99 -7.04
N ALA A 112 -16.84 1.28 -5.92
CA ALA A 112 -18.10 1.20 -5.19
C ALA A 112 -18.37 2.43 -4.33
N GLU A 113 -17.34 3.23 -4.04
CA GLU A 113 -17.47 4.44 -3.23
C GLU A 113 -17.78 5.63 -4.14
N LYS A 114 -18.87 6.33 -3.82
CA LYS A 114 -19.37 7.44 -4.63
C LYS A 114 -18.38 8.60 -4.73
N ASP A 115 -17.64 8.86 -3.66
CA ASP A 115 -16.76 10.03 -3.57
C ASP A 115 -15.33 9.77 -4.01
N VAL A 116 -15.02 8.55 -4.45
CA VAL A 116 -13.67 8.21 -4.89
C VAL A 116 -13.56 8.40 -6.40
N CYS A 117 -12.61 9.26 -6.81
CA CYS A 117 -12.45 9.62 -8.21
C CYS A 117 -11.35 8.87 -8.93
N GLY A 118 -10.54 8.11 -8.23
CA GLY A 118 -9.47 7.35 -8.87
C GLY A 118 -8.52 6.71 -7.87
N VAL A 119 -7.59 5.94 -8.40
CA VAL A 119 -6.54 5.25 -7.64
C VAL A 119 -5.20 5.67 -8.22
N ARG A 120 -4.27 6.03 -7.36
CA ARG A 120 -2.90 6.43 -7.71
C ARG A 120 -1.88 5.65 -6.90
N LEU A 121 -0.69 5.54 -7.45
CA LEU A 121 0.49 5.10 -6.73
C LEU A 121 1.72 5.74 -7.38
N TYR A 122 2.84 5.78 -6.65
CA TYR A 122 4.10 6.09 -7.29
C TYR A 122 5.03 4.88 -7.18
N VAL A 123 5.93 4.78 -8.13
CA VAL A 123 6.83 3.65 -8.28
C VAL A 123 8.22 4.19 -8.62
N ASP A 124 9.25 3.54 -8.10
CA ASP A 124 10.63 3.88 -8.44
C ASP A 124 10.82 3.77 -9.95
N LYS A 125 11.48 4.79 -10.54
CA LYS A 125 11.73 4.85 -11.98
C LYS A 125 12.51 3.64 -12.50
N GLU A 126 13.33 3.05 -11.65
CA GLU A 126 14.14 1.88 -12.01
C GLU A 126 13.41 0.56 -11.79
N ASN A 127 12.25 0.57 -11.13
CA ASN A 127 11.47 -0.64 -10.87
C ASN A 127 10.57 -0.97 -12.06
N HIS A 128 11.21 -1.40 -13.15
CA HIS A 128 10.50 -1.72 -14.40
C HIS A 128 9.54 -2.87 -14.27
N ARG A 129 9.84 -3.83 -13.40
CA ARG A 129 8.98 -4.98 -13.15
C ARG A 129 7.65 -4.55 -12.54
N ALA A 130 7.68 -3.71 -11.52
CA ALA A 130 6.47 -3.18 -10.89
C ALA A 130 5.66 -2.36 -11.90
N GLN A 131 6.34 -1.54 -12.71
CA GLN A 131 5.68 -0.74 -13.73
C GLN A 131 4.92 -1.61 -14.73
N LYS A 132 5.49 -2.74 -15.16
CA LYS A 132 4.82 -3.69 -16.04
C LYS A 132 3.60 -4.31 -15.37
N THR A 133 3.71 -4.62 -14.08
CA THR A 133 2.59 -5.16 -13.31
C THR A 133 1.43 -4.15 -13.27
N TYR A 134 1.72 -2.89 -12.96
CA TYR A 134 0.70 -1.86 -12.89
C TYR A 134 0.04 -1.63 -14.24
N ALA A 135 0.83 -1.58 -15.32
CA ALA A 135 0.29 -1.43 -16.67
C ALA A 135 -0.62 -2.61 -17.04
N ALA A 136 -0.23 -3.83 -16.69
CA ALA A 136 -1.04 -5.03 -16.94
C ALA A 136 -2.36 -5.00 -16.15
N LEU A 137 -2.41 -4.29 -15.03
CA LEU A 137 -3.61 -4.13 -14.21
C LEU A 137 -4.47 -2.91 -14.60
N GLY A 138 -4.11 -2.24 -15.70
CA GLY A 138 -4.90 -1.14 -16.24
C GLY A 138 -4.50 0.25 -15.78
N MET A 139 -3.40 0.39 -15.06
CA MET A 139 -2.86 1.69 -14.68
C MET A 139 -1.97 2.24 -15.79
N ARG A 140 -1.88 3.55 -15.88
CA ARG A 140 -1.01 4.23 -16.85
C ARG A 140 -0.19 5.30 -16.15
N PRO A 141 1.03 5.62 -16.66
CA PRO A 141 1.83 6.70 -16.10
C PRO A 141 1.08 8.03 -16.17
N ALA A 142 1.11 8.80 -15.09
CA ALA A 142 0.64 10.18 -15.09
C ALA A 142 1.77 11.10 -15.57
N HIS A 143 1.45 12.37 -15.79
CA HIS A 143 2.42 13.36 -16.29
C HIS A 143 3.28 13.99 -15.20
N TYR A 144 3.11 13.58 -13.95
CA TYR A 144 3.67 14.28 -12.80
C TYR A 144 4.91 13.59 -12.27
N ASP A 145 5.91 14.38 -11.92
CA ASP A 145 7.02 13.93 -11.10
C ASP A 145 6.76 14.35 -9.66
N VAL A 146 7.26 13.58 -8.71
CA VAL A 146 7.18 13.91 -7.29
C VAL A 146 8.40 14.73 -6.91
N PHE A 147 8.19 15.91 -6.34
CA PHE A 147 9.25 16.73 -5.76
C PHE A 147 9.03 16.75 -4.25
N GLU A 148 10.09 16.62 -3.48
CA GLU A 148 9.93 16.53 -2.03
C GLU A 148 11.04 17.28 -1.28
N ILE A 149 10.70 17.68 -0.05
CA ILE A 149 11.66 18.05 0.98
C ILE A 149 11.29 17.19 2.17
N ASP A 150 12.17 16.26 2.55
CA ASP A 150 11.89 15.31 3.63
C ASP A 150 12.50 15.84 4.94
N PHE A 151 11.66 16.06 5.95
CA PHE A 151 12.10 16.60 7.24
C PHE A 151 12.50 15.53 8.25
N VAL A 152 12.32 14.25 7.91
CA VAL A 152 12.53 13.14 8.85
C VAL A 152 13.64 12.20 8.40
N LEU A 153 13.60 11.77 7.14
CA LEU A 153 14.55 10.79 6.61
C LEU A 153 15.69 11.43 5.80
N GLY A 154 15.55 12.68 5.45
CA GLY A 154 16.58 13.45 4.72
C GLY A 154 16.50 13.40 3.22
#